data_e90bcb3a0faca14a0286ed1ab0839081
#
_entry.id   e90bcb3a0faca14a0286ed1ab0839081
#
_cell.length_a   1.000
_cell.length_b   1.000
_cell.length_c   1.000
_cell.angle_alpha   90.00
_cell.angle_beta   90.00
_cell.angle_gamma   90.00
#
_symmetry.space_group_name_H-M   'P 1'
#
loop_
_entity.id
_entity.type
_entity.pdbx_description
1 polymer ?
#
loop_
_entity_poly.entity_id
_entity_poly.type
_entity_poly.pdbx_seq_one_letter_code
_entity_poly.pdbx_strand_id
1 'polypeptide(L)'
;MKPIALKLGGYQEPASIHNRAASRFGELLTRKFGDRISFELIGNVLKIGRPSGDLAAMVENGEIDFCYLSTVRFAKWVPELKLLELPFVVKDRKALSAAFTGGFGDLIRRRMRESTPYRLLGLWDNGFRHFTNKVRPIRTPADCQGLRIRSQMSELHAEVFRAFGFEPIPVDVKQFIEEIASGRFDAQENPLTNTYNFGVHNYHRYITLSGHLFGAAAFICREERYQSWPQDVRAAVDSSASEATTYQHHLAMVEDAEILSKLDPSKNEVIHLTDAERAAFVKASQPVLDRHRKELDPKLFAYLEA
;
A
#
# COMPACT_ATOMS: atom_id res chain seq x y z
N MET A 1 38.27 -3.25 3.12
CA MET A 1 37.19 -2.68 3.96
C MET A 1 36.11 -3.74 4.11
N LYS A 2 35.46 -3.86 5.28
CA LYS A 2 34.31 -4.75 5.40
C LYS A 2 33.21 -4.26 4.48
N PRO A 3 32.49 -5.16 3.79
CA PRO A 3 31.32 -4.78 2.98
C PRO A 3 30.30 -4.02 3.82
N ILE A 4 29.61 -3.07 3.20
CA ILE A 4 28.42 -2.44 3.80
C ILE A 4 27.28 -3.43 3.62
N ALA A 5 26.83 -4.03 4.72
CA ALA A 5 25.67 -4.91 4.70
C ALA A 5 24.40 -4.04 4.71
N LEU A 6 23.52 -4.26 3.74
CA LEU A 6 22.25 -3.58 3.58
C LEU A 6 21.11 -4.61 3.59
N LYS A 7 20.06 -4.34 4.38
CA LYS A 7 18.91 -5.21 4.51
C LYS A 7 17.62 -4.45 4.20
N LEU A 8 16.76 -5.06 3.38
CA LEU A 8 15.42 -4.54 3.10
C LEU A 8 14.36 -5.50 3.61
N GLY A 9 13.40 -4.99 4.37
CA GLY A 9 12.24 -5.74 4.86
C GLY A 9 10.97 -5.40 4.09
N GLY A 10 10.18 -6.43 3.78
CA GLY A 10 8.85 -6.33 3.19
C GLY A 10 7.86 -7.26 3.87
N TYR A 11 6.62 -7.26 3.41
CA TYR A 11 5.54 -8.10 3.99
C TYR A 11 4.73 -8.85 2.95
N GLN A 12 5.30 -9.01 1.76
CA GLN A 12 4.60 -9.62 0.62
C GLN A 12 5.34 -10.87 0.12
N GLU A 13 4.66 -11.67 -0.70
CA GLU A 13 5.27 -12.82 -1.33
C GLU A 13 6.33 -12.43 -2.38
N PRO A 14 7.31 -13.29 -2.66
CA PRO A 14 8.43 -12.98 -3.57
C PRO A 14 8.00 -12.50 -4.96
N ALA A 15 6.88 -13.02 -5.48
CA ALA A 15 6.36 -12.67 -6.80
C ALA A 15 5.64 -11.31 -6.85
N SER A 16 5.39 -10.66 -5.71
CA SER A 16 4.71 -9.36 -5.67
C SER A 16 5.51 -8.27 -6.37
N ILE A 17 4.81 -7.29 -6.93
CA ILE A 17 5.46 -6.13 -7.57
C ILE A 17 6.36 -5.36 -6.60
N HIS A 18 6.03 -5.35 -5.30
CA HIS A 18 6.84 -4.71 -4.27
C HIS A 18 8.16 -5.45 -4.06
N ASN A 19 8.14 -6.77 -3.91
CA ASN A 19 9.37 -7.54 -3.75
C ASN A 19 10.23 -7.59 -5.02
N ARG A 20 9.60 -7.59 -6.20
CA ARG A 20 10.31 -7.46 -7.48
C ARG A 20 11.05 -6.12 -7.56
N ALA A 21 10.41 -5.01 -7.15
CA ALA A 21 11.05 -3.70 -7.09
C ALA A 21 12.15 -3.63 -6.01
N ALA A 22 11.93 -4.23 -4.84
CA ALA A 22 12.93 -4.35 -3.78
C ALA A 22 14.16 -5.16 -4.22
N SER A 23 13.96 -6.27 -4.94
CA SER A 23 15.04 -7.05 -5.55
C SER A 23 15.81 -6.21 -6.57
N ARG A 24 15.09 -5.49 -7.45
CA ARG A 24 15.70 -4.59 -8.44
C ARG A 24 16.59 -3.52 -7.77
N PHE A 25 16.11 -2.93 -6.68
CA PHE A 25 16.90 -1.97 -5.89
C PHE A 25 18.22 -2.59 -5.41
N GLY A 26 18.18 -3.78 -4.83
CA GLY A 26 19.38 -4.50 -4.36
C GLY A 26 20.33 -4.89 -5.49
N GLU A 27 19.80 -5.37 -6.62
CA GLU A 27 20.59 -5.71 -7.82
C GLU A 27 21.36 -4.50 -8.37
N LEU A 28 20.72 -3.33 -8.38
CA LEU A 28 21.35 -2.09 -8.86
C LEU A 28 22.54 -1.68 -7.97
N LEU A 29 22.36 -1.79 -6.64
CA LEU A 29 23.44 -1.49 -5.69
C LEU A 29 24.57 -2.49 -5.79
N THR A 30 24.29 -3.79 -5.77
CA THR A 30 25.32 -4.83 -5.83
C THR A 30 26.06 -4.83 -7.17
N ARG A 31 25.36 -4.57 -8.28
CA ARG A 31 26.00 -4.41 -9.60
C ARG A 31 26.96 -3.23 -9.65
N LYS A 32 26.63 -2.11 -8.96
CA LYS A 32 27.46 -0.90 -8.95
C LYS A 32 28.70 -1.03 -8.07
N PHE A 33 28.59 -1.73 -6.95
CA PHE A 33 29.63 -1.75 -5.91
C PHE A 33 30.34 -3.08 -5.74
N GLY A 34 29.85 -4.17 -6.37
CA GLY A 34 30.41 -5.50 -6.20
C GLY A 34 30.55 -5.88 -4.73
N ASP A 35 31.71 -6.38 -4.34
CA ASP A 35 31.98 -6.84 -2.97
C ASP A 35 31.96 -5.75 -1.89
N ARG A 36 31.83 -4.47 -2.27
CA ARG A 36 31.71 -3.37 -1.29
C ARG A 36 30.33 -3.30 -0.65
N ILE A 37 29.29 -3.85 -1.29
CA ILE A 37 27.94 -3.90 -0.75
C ILE A 37 27.40 -5.33 -0.82
N SER A 38 26.93 -5.84 0.31
CA SER A 38 26.05 -7.02 0.36
C SER A 38 24.62 -6.59 0.58
N PHE A 39 23.67 -7.22 -0.11
CA PHE A 39 22.24 -6.92 0.01
C PHE A 39 21.44 -8.16 0.36
N GLU A 40 20.58 -8.03 1.35
CA GLU A 40 19.63 -9.07 1.79
C GLU A 40 18.21 -8.55 1.70
N LEU A 41 17.31 -9.31 1.05
CA LEU A 41 15.88 -9.03 1.02
C LEU A 41 15.14 -10.00 1.93
N ILE A 42 14.54 -9.49 3.01
CA ILE A 42 13.55 -10.18 3.84
C ILE A 42 12.17 -9.86 3.25
N GLY A 43 11.80 -10.56 2.18
CA GLY A 43 10.61 -10.20 1.39
C GLY A 43 9.31 -10.28 2.17
N ASN A 44 9.22 -11.17 3.17
CA ASN A 44 8.00 -11.33 3.97
C ASN A 44 8.30 -11.55 5.45
N VAL A 45 8.25 -10.46 6.24
CA VAL A 45 8.46 -10.51 7.70
C VAL A 45 7.39 -11.32 8.43
N LEU A 46 6.21 -11.54 7.83
CA LEU A 46 5.16 -12.38 8.44
C LEU A 46 5.65 -13.83 8.60
N LYS A 47 6.49 -14.32 7.66
CA LYS A 47 7.07 -15.68 7.71
C LYS A 47 8.10 -15.88 8.81
N ILE A 48 8.66 -14.79 9.34
CA ILE A 48 9.54 -14.81 10.52
C ILE A 48 8.81 -14.40 11.80
N GLY A 49 7.47 -14.42 11.77
CA GLY A 49 6.61 -14.18 12.93
C GLY A 49 6.38 -12.70 13.29
N ARG A 50 6.88 -11.73 12.48
CA ARG A 50 6.74 -10.30 12.76
C ARG A 50 5.50 -9.73 12.06
N PRO A 51 4.67 -8.91 12.74
CA PRO A 51 3.61 -8.14 12.08
C PRO A 51 4.19 -7.15 11.04
N SER A 52 3.44 -6.85 9.99
CA SER A 52 3.86 -5.84 9.02
C SER A 52 4.04 -4.46 9.66
N GLY A 53 3.33 -4.18 10.74
CA GLY A 53 3.45 -2.95 11.50
C GLY A 53 4.81 -2.73 12.16
N ASP A 54 5.60 -3.79 12.38
CA ASP A 54 6.91 -3.70 13.01
C ASP A 54 7.99 -3.16 12.06
N LEU A 55 7.76 -3.19 10.73
CA LEU A 55 8.78 -2.82 9.73
C LEU A 55 9.40 -1.44 9.96
N ALA A 56 8.59 -0.44 10.34
CA ALA A 56 9.11 0.90 10.63
C ALA A 56 10.03 0.89 11.87
N ALA A 57 9.63 0.19 12.94
CA ALA A 57 10.45 0.03 14.15
C ALA A 57 11.73 -0.76 13.86
N MET A 58 11.68 -1.78 13.00
CA MET A 58 12.87 -2.54 12.58
C MET A 58 13.88 -1.64 11.86
N VAL A 59 13.43 -0.69 11.03
CA VAL A 59 14.30 0.33 10.42
C VAL A 59 14.86 1.28 11.48
N GLU A 60 14.04 1.72 12.41
CA GLU A 60 14.43 2.64 13.48
C GLU A 60 15.48 2.05 14.41
N ASN A 61 15.33 0.76 14.75
CA ASN A 61 16.26 0.02 15.63
C ASN A 61 17.50 -0.50 14.89
N GLY A 62 17.57 -0.37 13.55
CA GLY A 62 18.71 -0.84 12.75
C GLY A 62 18.73 -2.36 12.52
N GLU A 63 17.64 -3.07 12.75
CA GLU A 63 17.49 -4.49 12.39
C GLU A 63 17.51 -4.68 10.87
N ILE A 64 16.95 -3.71 10.14
CA ILE A 64 16.98 -3.56 8.69
C ILE A 64 17.31 -2.12 8.31
N ASP A 65 17.85 -1.88 7.12
CA ASP A 65 18.20 -0.54 6.63
C ASP A 65 17.04 0.12 5.90
N PHE A 66 16.23 -0.68 5.21
CA PHE A 66 15.12 -0.22 4.36
C PHE A 66 13.87 -1.04 4.63
N CYS A 67 12.71 -0.44 4.39
CA CYS A 67 11.47 -1.19 4.23
C CYS A 67 10.50 -0.49 3.29
N TYR A 68 9.50 -1.24 2.81
CA TYR A 68 8.30 -0.66 2.23
C TYR A 68 7.09 -1.05 3.08
N LEU A 69 6.21 -0.09 3.35
CA LEU A 69 4.95 -0.35 4.06
C LEU A 69 3.90 0.70 3.75
N SER A 70 2.63 0.37 4.03
CA SER A 70 1.49 1.25 3.71
C SER A 70 1.64 2.65 4.29
N THR A 71 1.36 3.67 3.47
CA THR A 71 1.37 5.10 3.84
C THR A 71 0.41 5.43 4.98
N VAL A 72 -0.63 4.66 5.18
CA VAL A 72 -1.56 4.74 6.35
C VAL A 72 -0.80 4.86 7.67
N ARG A 73 0.32 4.14 7.79
CA ARG A 73 1.12 4.10 9.01
C ARG A 73 1.75 5.44 9.38
N PHE A 74 1.94 6.32 8.39
CA PHE A 74 2.59 7.63 8.56
C PHE A 74 1.61 8.80 8.61
N ALA A 75 0.33 8.58 8.29
CA ALA A 75 -0.67 9.65 8.16
C ALA A 75 -0.90 10.47 9.44
N LYS A 76 -0.58 9.93 10.62
CA LYS A 76 -0.65 10.67 11.88
C LYS A 76 0.46 11.72 12.03
N TRP A 77 1.63 11.53 11.37
CA TRP A 77 2.75 12.47 11.39
C TRP A 77 2.82 13.32 10.13
N VAL A 78 2.31 12.78 9.01
CA VAL A 78 2.27 13.42 7.70
C VAL A 78 0.83 13.39 7.18
N PRO A 79 -0.02 14.32 7.66
CA PRO A 79 -1.45 14.33 7.35
C PRO A 79 -1.76 14.40 5.84
N GLU A 80 -0.85 14.96 5.04
CA GLU A 80 -0.99 15.04 3.58
C GLU A 80 -1.15 13.67 2.92
N LEU A 81 -0.64 12.59 3.54
CA LEU A 81 -0.83 11.23 3.07
C LEU A 81 -2.29 10.77 3.11
N LYS A 82 -3.13 11.38 3.96
CA LYS A 82 -4.58 11.11 3.98
C LYS A 82 -5.24 11.38 2.62
N LEU A 83 -4.66 12.27 1.79
CA LEU A 83 -5.18 12.55 0.45
C LEU A 83 -5.38 11.27 -0.37
N LEU A 84 -4.43 10.34 -0.30
CA LEU A 84 -4.47 9.08 -1.05
C LEU A 84 -5.54 8.11 -0.51
N GLU A 85 -5.94 8.29 0.74
CA GLU A 85 -6.85 7.41 1.47
C GLU A 85 -8.30 7.94 1.52
N LEU A 86 -8.53 9.11 0.87
CA LEU A 86 -9.88 9.64 0.76
C LEU A 86 -10.67 8.85 -0.30
N PRO A 87 -11.95 8.53 0.00
CA PRO A 87 -12.74 7.69 -0.90
C PRO A 87 -12.96 8.35 -2.26
N PHE A 88 -12.66 7.59 -3.33
CA PHE A 88 -12.85 7.96 -4.74
C PHE A 88 -12.12 9.23 -5.22
N VAL A 89 -11.14 9.73 -4.46
CA VAL A 89 -10.36 10.92 -4.83
C VAL A 89 -9.33 10.58 -5.91
N VAL A 90 -8.64 9.46 -5.79
CA VAL A 90 -7.74 8.98 -6.85
C VAL A 90 -8.58 8.35 -7.96
N LYS A 91 -8.47 8.89 -9.17
CA LYS A 91 -9.23 8.44 -10.36
C LYS A 91 -8.35 7.83 -11.43
N ASP A 92 -7.12 8.30 -11.55
CA ASP A 92 -6.19 7.92 -12.60
C ASP A 92 -4.84 7.50 -12.00
N ARG A 93 -4.45 6.25 -12.27
CA ARG A 93 -3.17 5.68 -11.79
C ARG A 93 -1.96 6.34 -12.45
N LYS A 94 -2.08 6.74 -13.72
CA LYS A 94 -0.98 7.39 -14.45
C LYS A 94 -0.72 8.79 -13.92
N ALA A 95 -1.78 9.60 -13.70
CA ALA A 95 -1.67 10.91 -13.07
C ALA A 95 -1.08 10.79 -11.66
N LEU A 96 -1.51 9.81 -10.88
CA LEU A 96 -0.95 9.56 -9.56
C LEU A 96 0.53 9.16 -9.59
N SER A 97 0.96 8.32 -10.54
CA SER A 97 2.37 7.96 -10.72
C SER A 97 3.23 9.19 -11.02
N ALA A 98 2.73 10.11 -11.85
CA ALA A 98 3.38 11.40 -12.11
C ALA A 98 3.43 12.26 -10.85
N ALA A 99 2.36 12.32 -10.05
CA ALA A 99 2.35 13.03 -8.77
C ALA A 99 3.37 12.45 -7.77
N PHE A 100 3.52 11.13 -7.69
CA PHE A 100 4.48 10.46 -6.80
C PHE A 100 5.95 10.77 -7.14
N THR A 101 6.26 10.93 -8.41
CA THR A 101 7.61 11.28 -8.87
C THR A 101 7.82 12.79 -9.01
N GLY A 102 6.74 13.59 -8.94
CA GLY A 102 6.72 15.05 -9.04
C GLY A 102 6.48 15.75 -7.71
N GLY A 103 5.75 16.85 -7.78
CA GLY A 103 5.57 17.80 -6.67
C GLY A 103 4.93 17.22 -5.41
N PHE A 104 3.97 16.29 -5.53
CA PHE A 104 3.41 15.61 -4.37
C PHE A 104 4.46 14.74 -3.67
N GLY A 105 5.22 13.94 -4.42
CA GLY A 105 6.30 13.14 -3.86
C GLY A 105 7.36 13.99 -3.17
N ASP A 106 7.71 15.15 -3.72
CA ASP A 106 8.67 16.10 -3.10
C ASP A 106 8.12 16.70 -1.81
N LEU A 107 6.83 17.04 -1.79
CA LEU A 107 6.14 17.47 -0.58
C LEU A 107 6.23 16.42 0.51
N ILE A 108 5.86 15.17 0.19
CA ILE A 108 5.88 14.07 1.17
C ILE A 108 7.30 13.76 1.65
N ARG A 109 8.31 13.76 0.76
CA ARG A 109 9.73 13.62 1.15
C ARG A 109 10.15 14.66 2.18
N ARG A 110 9.77 15.93 1.97
CA ARG A 110 10.05 17.02 2.90
C ARG A 110 9.33 16.79 4.23
N ARG A 111 8.02 16.54 4.22
CA ARG A 111 7.21 16.30 5.43
C ARG A 111 7.68 15.11 6.24
N MET A 112 8.04 14.01 5.58
CA MET A 112 8.60 12.84 6.27
C MET A 112 9.88 13.20 7.04
N ARG A 113 10.81 13.96 6.45
CA ARG A 113 12.03 14.39 7.14
C ARG A 113 11.79 15.38 8.27
N GLU A 114 10.77 16.24 8.15
CA GLU A 114 10.43 17.25 9.17
C GLU A 114 9.74 16.61 10.38
N SER A 115 8.95 15.55 10.19
CA SER A 115 8.02 15.02 11.20
C SER A 115 8.34 13.61 11.67
N THR A 116 9.33 12.94 11.07
CA THR A 116 9.66 11.54 11.38
C THR A 116 11.17 11.32 11.29
N PRO A 117 11.71 10.22 11.88
CA PRO A 117 13.12 9.86 11.71
C PRO A 117 13.44 9.24 10.34
N TYR A 118 12.45 9.16 9.43
CA TYR A 118 12.58 8.43 8.17
C TYR A 118 12.81 9.35 6.98
N ARG A 119 13.66 8.86 6.06
CA ARG A 119 13.82 9.37 4.70
C ARG A 119 12.92 8.58 3.76
N LEU A 120 12.05 9.27 3.03
CA LEU A 120 11.27 8.68 1.96
C LEU A 120 12.12 8.57 0.68
N LEU A 121 12.36 7.35 0.22
CA LEU A 121 13.09 7.03 -1.00
C LEU A 121 12.16 6.96 -2.22
N GLY A 122 10.91 6.52 -2.03
CA GLY A 122 9.91 6.44 -3.07
C GLY A 122 8.50 6.22 -2.52
N LEU A 123 7.50 6.64 -3.29
CA LEU A 123 6.12 6.24 -3.11
C LEU A 123 5.79 5.16 -4.13
N TRP A 124 5.38 3.99 -3.68
CA TRP A 124 5.05 2.84 -4.51
C TRP A 124 3.54 2.66 -4.62
N ASP A 125 3.10 2.27 -5.80
CA ASP A 125 1.70 1.97 -6.10
C ASP A 125 1.34 0.60 -5.47
N ASN A 126 0.43 0.60 -4.51
CA ASN A 126 -0.11 -0.64 -3.94
C ASN A 126 -1.45 -1.02 -4.58
N GLY A 127 -2.05 -0.14 -5.37
CA GLY A 127 -3.23 -0.37 -6.21
C GLY A 127 -4.54 0.18 -5.65
N PHE A 128 -5.54 0.22 -6.54
CA PHE A 128 -6.92 0.46 -6.13
C PHE A 128 -7.41 -0.66 -5.23
N ARG A 129 -8.13 -0.29 -4.17
CA ARG A 129 -8.64 -1.22 -3.17
C ARG A 129 -10.05 -1.65 -3.54
N HIS A 130 -10.33 -2.93 -3.35
CA HIS A 130 -11.54 -3.59 -3.79
C HIS A 130 -12.12 -4.44 -2.66
N PHE A 131 -13.45 -4.60 -2.62
CA PHE A 131 -14.09 -5.46 -1.64
C PHE A 131 -13.97 -6.92 -2.06
N THR A 132 -13.72 -7.80 -1.08
CA THR A 132 -13.97 -9.23 -1.22
C THR A 132 -14.76 -9.74 -0.04
N ASN A 133 -15.65 -10.71 -0.27
CA ASN A 133 -16.43 -11.31 0.79
C ASN A 133 -16.88 -12.74 0.44
N LYS A 134 -17.31 -13.49 1.45
CA LYS A 134 -17.78 -14.88 1.30
C LYS A 134 -19.29 -15.02 1.26
N VAL A 135 -20.05 -13.94 1.48
CA VAL A 135 -21.49 -14.03 1.80
C VAL A 135 -22.38 -13.79 0.59
N ARG A 136 -22.20 -12.67 -0.14
CA ARG A 136 -23.07 -12.25 -1.25
C ARG A 136 -22.36 -11.27 -2.20
N PRO A 137 -22.85 -11.13 -3.44
CA PRO A 137 -22.40 -10.05 -4.32
C PRO A 137 -22.63 -8.69 -3.66
N ILE A 138 -21.62 -7.79 -3.76
CA ILE A 138 -21.73 -6.40 -3.32
C ILE A 138 -21.77 -5.51 -4.55
N ARG A 139 -22.92 -4.84 -4.79
CA ARG A 139 -23.13 -3.89 -5.90
C ARG A 139 -23.47 -2.49 -5.41
N THR A 140 -24.07 -2.39 -4.24
CA THR A 140 -24.49 -1.13 -3.62
C THR A 140 -24.15 -1.12 -2.13
N PRO A 141 -24.18 0.04 -1.45
CA PRO A 141 -24.02 0.12 0.00
C PRO A 141 -25.03 -0.74 0.79
N ALA A 142 -26.23 -0.96 0.26
CA ALA A 142 -27.23 -1.82 0.91
C ALA A 142 -26.74 -3.27 1.06
N ASP A 143 -25.90 -3.76 0.13
CA ASP A 143 -25.35 -5.11 0.17
C ASP A 143 -24.26 -5.28 1.24
N CYS A 144 -23.73 -4.16 1.74
CA CYS A 144 -22.70 -4.14 2.79
C CYS A 144 -23.26 -4.29 4.20
N GLN A 145 -24.57 -4.06 4.39
CA GLN A 145 -25.21 -4.00 5.69
C GLN A 145 -24.97 -5.27 6.53
N GLY A 146 -24.43 -5.06 7.74
CA GLY A 146 -24.19 -6.12 8.72
C GLY A 146 -23.01 -7.05 8.39
N LEU A 147 -22.25 -6.80 7.31
CA LEU A 147 -21.03 -7.56 7.04
C LEU A 147 -19.85 -7.02 7.87
N ARG A 148 -19.20 -7.92 8.60
CA ARG A 148 -18.00 -7.62 9.36
C ARG A 148 -16.81 -7.56 8.40
N ILE A 149 -16.31 -6.35 8.17
CA ILE A 149 -15.19 -6.14 7.25
C ILE A 149 -13.86 -5.97 8.00
N ARG A 150 -12.88 -6.79 7.67
CA ARG A 150 -11.50 -6.50 8.09
C ARG A 150 -11.02 -5.21 7.41
N SER A 151 -10.48 -4.29 8.20
CA SER A 151 -9.84 -3.06 7.70
C SER A 151 -8.41 -2.92 8.19
N GLN A 152 -7.66 -2.02 7.56
CA GLN A 152 -6.39 -1.57 8.11
C GLN A 152 -6.61 -0.81 9.42
N MET A 153 -5.53 -0.62 10.20
CA MET A 153 -5.53 0.17 11.44
C MET A 153 -5.61 1.68 11.12
N SER A 154 -6.75 2.10 10.54
CA SER A 154 -7.04 3.47 10.11
C SER A 154 -8.48 3.83 10.47
N GLU A 155 -8.66 4.88 11.27
CA GLU A 155 -10.02 5.35 11.61
C GLU A 155 -10.71 5.93 10.36
N LEU A 156 -9.99 6.62 9.46
CA LEU A 156 -10.55 7.09 8.21
C LEU A 156 -11.14 5.93 7.38
N HIS A 157 -10.43 4.80 7.27
CA HIS A 157 -10.96 3.62 6.58
C HIS A 157 -12.19 3.06 7.30
N ALA A 158 -12.15 2.98 8.63
CA ALA A 158 -13.29 2.51 9.41
C ALA A 158 -14.53 3.40 9.22
N GLU A 159 -14.35 4.72 9.18
CA GLU A 159 -15.45 5.67 8.89
C GLU A 159 -16.04 5.46 7.50
N VAL A 160 -15.21 5.28 6.47
CA VAL A 160 -15.65 4.99 5.10
C VAL A 160 -16.48 3.69 5.06
N PHE A 161 -16.01 2.63 5.74
CA PHE A 161 -16.73 1.35 5.74
C PHE A 161 -18.03 1.42 6.52
N ARG A 162 -18.10 2.15 7.64
CA ARG A 162 -19.37 2.43 8.33
C ARG A 162 -20.34 3.19 7.43
N ALA A 163 -19.83 4.16 6.66
CA ALA A 163 -20.68 4.90 5.71
C ALA A 163 -21.25 4.02 4.59
N PHE A 164 -20.55 2.93 4.24
CA PHE A 164 -21.05 1.91 3.32
C PHE A 164 -21.99 0.89 3.99
N GLY A 165 -22.07 0.89 5.33
CA GLY A 165 -22.92 -0.05 6.08
C GLY A 165 -22.22 -1.29 6.60
N PHE A 166 -20.90 -1.40 6.44
CA PHE A 166 -20.11 -2.47 7.06
C PHE A 166 -19.90 -2.24 8.57
N GLU A 167 -19.54 -3.32 9.25
CA GLU A 167 -19.01 -3.33 10.62
C GLU A 167 -17.48 -3.51 10.56
N PRO A 168 -16.67 -2.43 10.60
CA PRO A 168 -15.22 -2.54 10.45
C PRO A 168 -14.54 -3.13 11.68
N ILE A 169 -13.61 -4.07 11.43
CA ILE A 169 -12.73 -4.68 12.44
C ILE A 169 -11.27 -4.36 12.06
N PRO A 170 -10.68 -3.30 12.64
CA PRO A 170 -9.30 -2.93 12.35
C PRO A 170 -8.32 -3.93 12.96
N VAL A 171 -7.56 -4.66 12.11
CA VAL A 171 -6.50 -5.57 12.55
C VAL A 171 -5.34 -5.57 11.55
N ASP A 172 -4.14 -5.89 12.06
CA ASP A 172 -2.96 -6.08 11.19
C ASP A 172 -3.20 -7.23 10.20
N VAL A 173 -2.49 -7.19 9.07
CA VAL A 173 -2.61 -8.21 8.03
C VAL A 173 -2.20 -9.60 8.52
N LYS A 174 -1.22 -9.70 9.43
CA LYS A 174 -0.81 -10.98 10.02
C LYS A 174 -1.99 -11.64 10.73
N GLN A 175 -2.63 -10.92 11.66
CA GLN A 175 -3.80 -11.42 12.38
C GLN A 175 -4.95 -11.76 11.43
N PHE A 176 -5.19 -10.94 10.41
CA PHE A 176 -6.23 -11.23 9.41
C PHE A 176 -5.99 -12.55 8.69
N ILE A 177 -4.75 -12.80 8.22
CA ILE A 177 -4.41 -14.05 7.52
C ILE A 177 -4.55 -15.25 8.44
N GLU A 178 -4.12 -15.15 9.70
CA GLU A 178 -4.25 -16.21 10.69
C GLU A 178 -5.71 -16.54 11.03
N GLU A 179 -6.59 -15.54 10.99
CA GLU A 179 -7.98 -15.67 11.39
C GLU A 179 -8.98 -15.72 10.22
N ILE A 180 -8.53 -15.69 8.96
CA ILE A 180 -9.42 -15.60 7.79
C ILE A 180 -10.43 -16.78 7.73
N ALA A 181 -9.99 -17.96 8.15
CA ALA A 181 -10.84 -19.16 8.19
C ALA A 181 -11.75 -19.24 9.43
N SER A 182 -11.53 -18.40 10.46
CA SER A 182 -12.22 -18.49 11.75
C SER A 182 -13.69 -18.09 11.73
N GLY A 183 -14.13 -17.42 10.67
CA GLY A 183 -15.48 -16.83 10.61
C GLY A 183 -15.61 -15.46 11.27
N ARG A 184 -14.55 -14.90 11.83
CA ARG A 184 -14.55 -13.56 12.45
C ARG A 184 -14.86 -12.44 11.45
N PHE A 185 -14.40 -12.60 10.20
CA PHE A 185 -14.58 -11.63 9.12
C PHE A 185 -15.48 -12.23 8.04
N ASP A 186 -16.42 -11.45 7.54
CA ASP A 186 -17.26 -11.77 6.39
C ASP A 186 -16.71 -11.19 5.09
N ALA A 187 -16.02 -10.06 5.22
CA ALA A 187 -15.44 -9.30 4.13
C ALA A 187 -14.04 -8.75 4.48
N GLN A 188 -13.32 -8.33 3.47
CA GLN A 188 -12.12 -7.50 3.58
C GLN A 188 -12.01 -6.58 2.36
N GLU A 189 -11.08 -5.65 2.40
CA GLU A 189 -10.71 -4.80 1.30
C GLU A 189 -9.20 -4.73 1.15
N ASN A 190 -8.75 -4.84 -0.07
CA ASN A 190 -7.34 -4.76 -0.44
C ASN A 190 -7.21 -4.49 -1.94
N PRO A 191 -6.02 -4.07 -2.40
CA PRO A 191 -5.67 -4.21 -3.80
C PRO A 191 -5.72 -5.68 -4.25
N LEU A 192 -5.91 -5.90 -5.55
CA LEU A 192 -5.95 -7.26 -6.11
C LEU A 192 -4.66 -8.03 -5.83
N THR A 193 -3.49 -7.36 -5.89
CA THR A 193 -2.20 -7.95 -5.53
C THR A 193 -2.22 -8.58 -4.13
N ASN A 194 -2.71 -7.85 -3.13
CA ASN A 194 -2.78 -8.34 -1.77
C ASN A 194 -3.84 -9.43 -1.60
N THR A 195 -5.00 -9.26 -2.23
CA THR A 195 -6.08 -10.26 -2.23
C THR A 195 -5.58 -11.61 -2.75
N TYR A 196 -4.79 -11.60 -3.82
CA TYR A 196 -4.23 -12.81 -4.42
C TYR A 196 -3.05 -13.36 -3.60
N ASN A 197 -2.06 -12.54 -3.29
CA ASN A 197 -0.82 -12.96 -2.62
C ASN A 197 -1.03 -13.42 -1.18
N PHE A 198 -2.04 -12.89 -0.47
CA PHE A 198 -2.44 -13.38 0.86
C PHE A 198 -3.40 -14.57 0.80
N GLY A 199 -3.74 -15.07 -0.38
CA GLY A 199 -4.62 -16.21 -0.56
C GLY A 199 -6.08 -15.94 -0.21
N VAL A 200 -6.51 -14.68 -0.08
CA VAL A 200 -7.87 -14.29 0.31
C VAL A 200 -8.91 -14.81 -0.68
N HIS A 201 -8.58 -14.86 -1.97
CA HIS A 201 -9.43 -15.38 -3.05
C HIS A 201 -9.81 -16.87 -2.85
N ASN A 202 -9.09 -17.62 -2.00
CA ASN A 202 -9.44 -18.99 -1.67
C ASN A 202 -10.56 -19.08 -0.62
N TYR A 203 -10.83 -18.00 0.12
CA TYR A 203 -11.84 -17.92 1.19
C TYR A 203 -13.04 -17.05 0.82
N HIS A 204 -12.82 -16.06 -0.07
CA HIS A 204 -13.84 -15.10 -0.48
C HIS A 204 -14.23 -15.33 -1.93
N ARG A 205 -15.47 -15.77 -2.13
CA ARG A 205 -16.03 -16.01 -3.47
C ARG A 205 -16.21 -14.74 -4.27
N TYR A 206 -16.73 -13.68 -3.64
CA TYR A 206 -17.16 -12.46 -4.33
C TYR A 206 -16.07 -11.41 -4.28
N ILE A 207 -15.67 -10.88 -5.45
CA ILE A 207 -14.64 -9.86 -5.61
C ILE A 207 -15.27 -8.69 -6.36
N THR A 208 -15.62 -7.60 -5.64
CA THR A 208 -16.20 -6.41 -6.24
C THR A 208 -15.13 -5.37 -6.56
N LEU A 209 -14.94 -5.06 -7.83
CA LEU A 209 -13.97 -4.07 -8.31
C LEU A 209 -14.49 -2.65 -8.04
N SER A 210 -14.53 -2.27 -6.79
CA SER A 210 -15.10 -1.00 -6.31
C SER A 210 -14.16 0.19 -6.52
N GLY A 211 -12.84 0.00 -6.40
CA GLY A 211 -11.85 1.09 -6.47
C GLY A 211 -12.15 2.24 -5.51
N HIS A 212 -12.68 1.92 -4.34
CA HIS A 212 -13.21 2.90 -3.39
C HIS A 212 -12.13 3.70 -2.66
N LEU A 213 -10.92 3.15 -2.54
CA LEU A 213 -9.72 3.79 -1.99
C LEU A 213 -8.53 3.46 -2.88
N PHE A 214 -7.44 4.20 -2.72
CA PHE A 214 -6.16 3.87 -3.32
C PHE A 214 -5.15 3.53 -2.22
N GLY A 215 -4.38 2.48 -2.42
CA GLY A 215 -3.28 2.10 -1.55
C GLY A 215 -1.94 2.61 -2.09
N ALA A 216 -1.14 3.22 -1.22
CA ALA A 216 0.25 3.51 -1.51
C ALA A 216 1.16 2.89 -0.45
N ALA A 217 2.42 2.63 -0.82
CA ALA A 217 3.45 2.21 0.09
C ALA A 217 4.61 3.21 0.09
N ALA A 218 5.12 3.53 1.27
CA ALA A 218 6.32 4.32 1.43
C ALA A 218 7.54 3.39 1.45
N PHE A 219 8.47 3.60 0.53
CA PHE A 219 9.81 3.00 0.56
C PHE A 219 10.72 3.93 1.34
N ILE A 220 11.23 3.48 2.49
CA ILE A 220 11.94 4.32 3.46
C ILE A 220 13.23 3.70 3.96
N CYS A 221 14.10 4.56 4.50
CA CYS A 221 15.19 4.23 5.40
C CYS A 221 15.23 5.22 6.56
N ARG A 222 16.04 4.95 7.62
CA ARG A 222 16.30 5.93 8.67
C ARG A 222 17.21 7.03 8.15
N GLU A 223 16.86 8.31 8.36
CA GLU A 223 17.65 9.44 7.87
C GLU A 223 19.09 9.43 8.43
N GLU A 224 19.27 9.16 9.73
CA GLU A 224 20.58 9.07 10.36
C GLU A 224 21.45 7.96 9.72
N ARG A 225 20.85 6.79 9.45
CA ARG A 225 21.53 5.68 8.79
C ARG A 225 21.97 6.05 7.37
N TYR A 226 21.08 6.72 6.60
CA TYR A 226 21.41 7.23 5.28
C TYR A 226 22.59 8.21 5.32
N GLN A 227 22.62 9.14 6.28
CA GLN A 227 23.71 10.12 6.39
C GLN A 227 25.04 9.47 6.81
N SER A 228 25.02 8.31 7.47
CA SER A 228 26.22 7.57 7.86
C SER A 228 26.94 6.90 6.67
N TRP A 229 26.27 6.73 5.52
CA TRP A 229 26.88 6.11 4.34
C TRP A 229 27.80 7.11 3.60
N PRO A 230 28.86 6.60 2.94
CA PRO A 230 29.69 7.41 2.04
C PRO A 230 28.86 8.09 0.96
N GLN A 231 29.34 9.22 0.46
CA GLN A 231 28.60 10.03 -0.53
C GLN A 231 28.25 9.24 -1.80
N ASP A 232 29.17 8.41 -2.30
CA ASP A 232 28.96 7.56 -3.47
C ASP A 232 27.87 6.51 -3.23
N VAL A 233 27.78 5.96 -2.01
CA VAL A 233 26.73 5.01 -1.61
C VAL A 233 25.39 5.72 -1.51
N ARG A 234 25.33 6.91 -0.88
CA ARG A 234 24.09 7.71 -0.81
C ARG A 234 23.52 8.05 -2.19
N ALA A 235 24.40 8.52 -3.09
CA ALA A 235 24.00 8.83 -4.47
C ALA A 235 23.49 7.59 -5.22
N ALA A 236 24.08 6.42 -4.95
CA ALA A 236 23.63 5.16 -5.53
C ALA A 236 22.29 4.70 -4.93
N VAL A 237 22.11 4.83 -3.63
CA VAL A 237 20.82 4.55 -2.97
C VAL A 237 19.71 5.40 -3.60
N ASP A 238 19.92 6.72 -3.75
CA ASP A 238 18.92 7.61 -4.34
C ASP A 238 18.62 7.24 -5.79
N SER A 239 19.65 6.97 -6.63
CA SER A 239 19.45 6.61 -8.03
C SER A 239 18.78 5.23 -8.19
N SER A 240 19.20 4.25 -7.38
CA SER A 240 18.62 2.90 -7.40
C SER A 240 17.18 2.88 -6.89
N ALA A 241 16.86 3.70 -5.87
CA ALA A 241 15.50 3.85 -5.37
C ALA A 241 14.57 4.49 -6.40
N SER A 242 15.06 5.50 -7.13
CA SER A 242 14.31 6.13 -8.22
C SER A 242 14.01 5.13 -9.34
N GLU A 243 15.02 4.36 -9.80
CA GLU A 243 14.84 3.33 -10.84
C GLU A 243 13.90 2.23 -10.38
N ALA A 244 14.06 1.73 -9.14
CA ALA A 244 13.19 0.71 -8.57
C ALA A 244 11.74 1.21 -8.42
N THR A 245 11.53 2.49 -8.09
CA THR A 245 10.20 3.11 -8.02
C THR A 245 9.55 3.17 -9.40
N THR A 246 10.27 3.61 -10.43
CA THR A 246 9.78 3.63 -11.81
C THR A 246 9.42 2.22 -12.28
N TYR A 247 10.24 1.23 -11.97
CA TYR A 247 9.98 -0.17 -12.28
C TYR A 247 8.73 -0.69 -11.55
N GLN A 248 8.56 -0.36 -10.27
CA GLN A 248 7.39 -0.73 -9.48
C GLN A 248 6.10 -0.15 -10.07
N HIS A 249 6.10 1.14 -10.45
CA HIS A 249 4.95 1.77 -11.09
C HIS A 249 4.59 1.11 -12.43
N HIS A 250 5.61 0.75 -13.22
CA HIS A 250 5.38 0.03 -14.48
C HIS A 250 4.72 -1.34 -14.24
N LEU A 251 5.19 -2.10 -13.25
CA LEU A 251 4.58 -3.38 -12.88
C LEU A 251 3.13 -3.20 -12.42
N ALA A 252 2.86 -2.16 -11.61
CA ALA A 252 1.53 -1.89 -11.08
C ALA A 252 0.48 -1.58 -12.18
N MET A 253 0.92 -1.03 -13.32
CA MET A 253 0.01 -0.72 -14.43
C MET A 253 -0.63 -1.97 -15.06
N VAL A 254 0.03 -3.13 -14.99
CA VAL A 254 -0.42 -4.36 -15.65
C VAL A 254 -0.90 -5.43 -14.66
N GLU A 255 -0.53 -5.32 -13.40
CA GLU A 255 -0.73 -6.36 -12.38
C GLU A 255 -2.20 -6.73 -12.16
N ASP A 256 -3.10 -5.74 -12.13
CA ASP A 256 -4.53 -6.00 -11.87
C ASP A 256 -5.11 -6.95 -12.92
N ALA A 257 -4.79 -6.73 -14.22
CA ALA A 257 -5.23 -7.60 -15.31
C ALA A 257 -4.60 -9.00 -15.22
N GLU A 258 -3.31 -9.07 -14.86
CA GLU A 258 -2.62 -10.35 -14.67
C GLU A 258 -3.25 -11.17 -13.53
N ILE A 259 -3.61 -10.52 -12.42
CA ILE A 259 -4.24 -11.19 -11.27
C ILE A 259 -5.64 -11.65 -11.64
N LEU A 260 -6.45 -10.81 -12.27
CA LEU A 260 -7.79 -11.19 -12.71
C LEU A 260 -7.76 -12.40 -13.63
N SER A 261 -6.75 -12.53 -14.51
CA SER A 261 -6.58 -13.68 -15.38
C SER A 261 -6.22 -14.99 -14.66
N LYS A 262 -5.69 -14.91 -13.45
CA LYS A 262 -5.31 -16.07 -12.61
C LYS A 262 -6.43 -16.56 -11.71
N LEU A 263 -7.50 -15.79 -11.53
CA LEU A 263 -8.64 -16.21 -10.72
C LEU A 263 -9.41 -17.35 -11.39
N ASP A 264 -9.84 -18.31 -10.60
CA ASP A 264 -10.66 -19.44 -11.06
C ASP A 264 -12.15 -19.02 -11.09
N PRO A 265 -12.79 -18.90 -12.27
CA PRO A 265 -14.18 -18.47 -12.37
C PRO A 265 -15.18 -19.41 -11.70
N SER A 266 -14.79 -20.67 -11.43
CA SER A 266 -15.64 -21.60 -10.69
C SER A 266 -15.68 -21.30 -9.18
N LYS A 267 -14.64 -20.63 -8.66
CA LYS A 267 -14.47 -20.29 -7.25
C LYS A 267 -14.72 -18.81 -6.98
N ASN A 268 -14.33 -17.96 -7.90
CA ASN A 268 -14.38 -16.50 -7.72
C ASN A 268 -15.32 -15.86 -8.73
N GLU A 269 -16.22 -15.05 -8.25
CA GLU A 269 -17.11 -14.19 -9.04
C GLU A 269 -16.60 -12.75 -8.98
N VAL A 270 -16.09 -12.25 -10.11
CA VAL A 270 -15.62 -10.87 -10.25
C VAL A 270 -16.79 -9.98 -10.65
N ILE A 271 -17.05 -8.96 -9.85
CA ILE A 271 -18.17 -8.04 -10.00
C ILE A 271 -17.64 -6.69 -10.44
N HIS A 272 -18.05 -6.27 -11.63
CA HIS A 272 -17.86 -4.92 -12.14
C HIS A 272 -19.05 -4.06 -11.77
N LEU A 273 -18.80 -2.92 -11.12
CA LEU A 273 -19.86 -1.97 -10.81
C LEU A 273 -20.23 -1.15 -12.05
N THR A 274 -21.51 -0.99 -12.28
CA THR A 274 -22.02 0.01 -13.21
C THR A 274 -21.77 1.42 -12.65
N ASP A 275 -21.88 2.45 -13.49
CA ASP A 275 -21.72 3.84 -13.06
C ASP A 275 -22.73 4.22 -11.97
N ALA A 276 -23.97 3.74 -12.06
CA ALA A 276 -25.00 3.98 -11.05
C ALA A 276 -24.67 3.30 -9.70
N GLU A 277 -24.21 2.05 -9.74
CA GLU A 277 -23.76 1.31 -8.53
C GLU A 277 -22.57 2.00 -7.88
N ARG A 278 -21.57 2.40 -8.68
CA ARG A 278 -20.41 3.16 -8.21
C ARG A 278 -20.81 4.51 -7.60
N ALA A 279 -21.71 5.24 -8.25
CA ALA A 279 -22.22 6.53 -7.77
C ALA A 279 -22.92 6.41 -6.40
N ALA A 280 -23.58 5.27 -6.12
CA ALA A 280 -24.16 5.02 -4.80
C ALA A 280 -23.10 4.97 -3.68
N PHE A 281 -21.95 4.33 -3.92
CA PHE A 281 -20.83 4.33 -2.97
C PHE A 281 -20.19 5.70 -2.82
N VAL A 282 -20.00 6.44 -3.91
CA VAL A 282 -19.50 7.82 -3.88
C VAL A 282 -20.40 8.67 -3.00
N LYS A 283 -21.73 8.60 -3.23
CA LYS A 283 -22.73 9.34 -2.43
C LYS A 283 -22.69 8.96 -0.96
N ALA A 284 -22.60 7.66 -0.65
CA ALA A 284 -22.55 7.19 0.74
C ALA A 284 -21.29 7.68 1.49
N SER A 285 -20.14 7.78 0.82
CA SER A 285 -18.90 8.24 1.43
C SER A 285 -18.73 9.76 1.45
N GLN A 286 -19.59 10.52 0.76
CA GLN A 286 -19.46 11.98 0.64
C GLN A 286 -19.33 12.71 1.98
N PRO A 287 -20.11 12.39 3.04
CA PRO A 287 -19.97 13.05 4.34
C PRO A 287 -18.59 12.83 5.00
N VAL A 288 -17.99 11.65 4.78
CA VAL A 288 -16.63 11.35 5.27
C VAL A 288 -15.62 12.16 4.49
N LEU A 289 -15.72 12.15 3.16
CA LEU A 289 -14.86 12.94 2.28
C LEU A 289 -14.88 14.42 2.65
N ASP A 290 -16.07 15.03 2.81
CA ASP A 290 -16.24 16.46 3.10
C ASP A 290 -15.67 16.86 4.44
N ARG A 291 -15.73 15.97 5.45
CA ARG A 291 -15.13 16.21 6.76
C ARG A 291 -13.60 16.23 6.67
N HIS A 292 -13.00 15.18 6.13
CA HIS A 292 -11.53 15.07 6.05
C HIS A 292 -10.92 16.03 5.02
N ARG A 293 -11.66 16.41 3.98
CA ARG A 293 -11.22 17.42 3.01
C ARG A 293 -10.97 18.78 3.67
N LYS A 294 -11.74 19.12 4.71
CA LYS A 294 -11.56 20.38 5.47
C LYS A 294 -10.29 20.39 6.33
N GLU A 295 -9.75 19.22 6.65
CA GLU A 295 -8.53 19.08 7.44
C GLU A 295 -7.26 19.23 6.58
N LEU A 296 -7.38 19.14 5.25
CA LEU A 296 -6.28 19.17 4.29
C LEU A 296 -6.20 20.50 3.56
N ASP A 297 -4.97 20.93 3.21
CA ASP A 297 -4.78 22.07 2.33
C ASP A 297 -5.46 21.80 0.97
N PRO A 298 -6.40 22.66 0.51
CA PRO A 298 -7.06 22.48 -0.78
C PRO A 298 -6.11 22.32 -1.97
N LYS A 299 -4.90 22.89 -1.90
CA LYS A 299 -3.87 22.78 -2.95
C LYS A 299 -3.38 21.34 -3.16
N LEU A 300 -3.55 20.45 -2.17
CA LEU A 300 -3.15 19.05 -2.30
C LEU A 300 -3.94 18.33 -3.40
N PHE A 301 -5.21 18.69 -3.57
CA PHE A 301 -6.08 18.04 -4.56
C PHE A 301 -5.64 18.29 -6.00
N ALA A 302 -5.00 19.43 -6.27
CA ALA A 302 -4.45 19.75 -7.59
C ALA A 302 -3.37 18.75 -8.07
N TYR A 303 -2.70 18.06 -7.15
CA TYR A 303 -1.73 17.01 -7.51
C TYR A 303 -2.37 15.76 -8.12
N LEU A 304 -3.68 15.55 -7.90
CA LEU A 304 -4.43 14.38 -8.42
C LEU A 304 -5.29 14.74 -9.64
N GLU A 305 -5.37 16.02 -9.98
CA GLU A 305 -6.19 16.55 -11.09
C GLU A 305 -5.34 16.91 -12.34
N ALA A 306 -4.00 16.82 -12.21
CA ALA A 306 -3.06 17.24 -13.25
C ALA A 306 -2.83 16.20 -14.35
#